data_6192ec818581431887bedd40e01bab56
#
_entry.id   6192ec818581431887bedd40e01bab56
#
_cell.length_a   1.000
_cell.length_b   1.000
_cell.length_c   1.000
_cell.angle_alpha   90.00
_cell.angle_beta   90.00
_cell.angle_gamma   90.00
#
_symmetry.space_group_name_H-M   'P 1'
#
loop_
_entity.id
_entity.type
_entity.pdbx_description
1 polymer ?
#
loop_
_entity_poly.entity_id
_entity_poly.type
_entity_poly.pdbx_seq_one_letter_code
_entity_poly.pdbx_strand_id
1 'polypeptide(L)'
;MKFTTRILPALIIAVLATAAGLYASRHNLSAPVQSADAAPSGAVGKLLALELPDATGKNQPLSQWKGQVLVVNFWATWCPPCRKEMPAFSAISQKYADRGVQFVGISIDTDENVRKFQATTPVAYPLVIAPPSVVSLTEELGNGAQALPFTLIIDRRGAVGLVKVGTLSEQELERKLAELSRS
;
A
#
# COMPACT_ATOMS: atom_id res chain seq x y z
N MET A 1 -59.23 0.34 46.38
CA MET A 1 -58.15 1.12 45.86
C MET A 1 -56.77 0.43 46.17
N LYS A 2 -56.33 -0.48 45.28
CA LYS A 2 -55.05 -1.28 45.43
C LYS A 2 -54.30 -1.39 44.11
N PHE A 3 -54.35 -0.40 43.23
CA PHE A 3 -53.74 -0.44 41.90
C PHE A 3 -52.39 0.29 41.75
N THR A 4 -51.98 1.12 42.73
CA THR A 4 -50.82 1.98 42.61
C THR A 4 -49.48 1.35 43.03
N THR A 5 -49.48 0.22 43.76
CA THR A 5 -48.27 -0.37 44.34
C THR A 5 -47.49 -1.30 43.35
N ARG A 6 -48.09 -1.70 42.23
CA ARG A 6 -47.45 -2.63 41.28
C ARG A 6 -46.79 -1.97 40.06
N ILE A 7 -47.05 -0.67 39.83
CA ILE A 7 -46.54 0.06 38.68
C ILE A 7 -45.15 0.64 38.95
N LEU A 8 -44.85 1.01 40.20
CA LEU A 8 -43.60 1.63 40.60
C LEU A 8 -42.36 0.76 40.35
N PRO A 9 -42.32 -0.55 40.69
CA PRO A 9 -41.16 -1.40 40.42
C PRO A 9 -40.95 -1.65 38.93
N ALA A 10 -42.01 -1.73 38.12
CA ALA A 10 -41.90 -1.93 36.68
C ALA A 10 -41.25 -0.72 35.96
N LEU A 11 -41.61 0.51 36.39
CA LEU A 11 -41.00 1.73 35.86
C LEU A 11 -39.51 1.86 36.21
N ILE A 12 -39.10 1.46 37.42
CA ILE A 12 -37.68 1.49 37.84
C ILE A 12 -36.85 0.49 37.05
N ILE A 13 -37.37 -0.70 36.78
CA ILE A 13 -36.66 -1.69 35.95
C ILE A 13 -36.51 -1.23 34.49
N ALA A 14 -37.54 -0.59 33.93
CA ALA A 14 -37.45 -0.03 32.56
C ALA A 14 -36.42 1.09 32.45
N VAL A 15 -36.33 1.99 33.42
CA VAL A 15 -35.33 3.08 33.43
C VAL A 15 -33.92 2.55 33.62
N LEU A 16 -33.73 1.54 34.46
CA LEU A 16 -32.40 0.92 34.63
C LEU A 16 -31.93 0.13 33.40
N ALA A 17 -32.86 -0.54 32.70
CA ALA A 17 -32.53 -1.24 31.47
C ALA A 17 -32.16 -0.29 30.33
N THR A 18 -32.85 0.85 30.21
CA THR A 18 -32.50 1.87 29.19
C THR A 18 -31.19 2.59 29.53
N ALA A 19 -30.90 2.87 30.80
CA ALA A 19 -29.64 3.46 31.21
C ALA A 19 -28.45 2.51 30.96
N ALA A 20 -28.62 1.22 31.26
CA ALA A 20 -27.59 0.19 31.01
C ALA A 20 -27.36 0.01 29.48
N GLY A 21 -28.41 0.04 28.67
CA GLY A 21 -28.32 -0.03 27.20
C GLY A 21 -27.58 1.17 26.59
N LEU A 22 -27.88 2.38 27.07
CA LEU A 22 -27.18 3.61 26.65
C LEU A 22 -25.72 3.65 27.11
N TYR A 23 -25.42 3.13 28.31
CA TYR A 23 -24.06 3.04 28.82
C TYR A 23 -23.23 2.03 28.02
N ALA A 24 -23.77 0.85 27.72
CA ALA A 24 -23.14 -0.17 26.89
C ALA A 24 -22.93 0.30 25.44
N SER A 25 -23.90 1.06 24.88
CA SER A 25 -23.77 1.65 23.53
C SER A 25 -22.66 2.70 23.44
N ARG A 26 -22.44 3.48 24.52
CA ARG A 26 -21.36 4.49 24.53
C ARG A 26 -19.97 3.87 24.68
N HIS A 27 -19.84 2.72 25.32
CA HIS A 27 -18.58 2.02 25.46
C HIS A 27 -18.21 1.14 24.26
N ASN A 28 -19.20 0.76 23.42
CA ASN A 28 -18.93 0.00 22.19
C ASN A 28 -18.58 0.86 20.96
N LEU A 29 -18.51 2.20 21.07
CA LEU A 29 -18.14 3.09 19.97
C LEU A 29 -16.62 3.26 19.81
N SER A 30 -15.82 2.52 20.56
CA SER A 30 -14.37 2.45 20.38
C SER A 30 -13.94 1.10 19.81
N ALA A 31 -14.65 0.60 18.80
CA ALA A 31 -14.04 -0.36 17.90
C ALA A 31 -12.86 0.36 17.21
N PRO A 32 -11.64 -0.16 17.28
CA PRO A 32 -10.54 0.44 16.54
C PRO A 32 -10.97 0.47 15.08
N VAL A 33 -10.96 1.67 14.48
CA VAL A 33 -11.05 1.82 13.03
C VAL A 33 -9.82 1.07 12.51
N GLN A 34 -10.01 -0.18 12.15
CA GLN A 34 -9.02 -0.90 11.36
C GLN A 34 -8.94 -0.14 10.04
N SER A 35 -7.89 0.64 9.92
CA SER A 35 -7.48 1.21 8.62
C SER A 35 -7.33 0.01 7.69
N ALA A 36 -8.26 -0.13 6.75
CA ALA A 36 -8.37 -1.27 5.84
C ALA A 36 -7.21 -1.36 4.83
N ASP A 37 -6.13 -0.59 5.02
CA ASP A 37 -5.11 -0.35 4.01
C ASP A 37 -3.67 -0.72 4.42
N ALA A 38 -3.47 -1.38 5.56
CA ALA A 38 -2.12 -1.86 5.91
C ALA A 38 -1.94 -3.29 5.39
N ALA A 39 -1.18 -3.47 4.32
CA ALA A 39 -0.74 -4.79 3.89
C ALA A 39 -0.07 -5.52 5.07
N PRO A 40 -0.37 -6.82 5.30
CA PRO A 40 0.21 -7.57 6.40
C PRO A 40 1.73 -7.51 6.35
N SER A 41 2.38 -7.28 7.49
CA SER A 41 3.86 -7.22 7.60
C SER A 41 4.55 -8.44 6.99
N GLY A 42 3.89 -9.60 6.97
CA GLY A 42 4.36 -10.82 6.30
C GLY A 42 4.44 -10.69 4.78
N ALA A 43 3.51 -10.00 4.12
CA ALA A 43 3.53 -9.82 2.66
C ALA A 43 4.68 -8.90 2.22
N VAL A 44 4.96 -7.83 3.00
CA VAL A 44 6.14 -6.97 2.77
C VAL A 44 7.42 -7.77 2.94
N GLY A 45 7.49 -8.67 3.93
CA GLY A 45 8.62 -9.57 4.12
C GLY A 45 8.86 -10.47 2.92
N LYS A 46 7.80 -11.06 2.35
CA LYS A 46 7.86 -11.87 1.11
C LYS A 46 8.34 -11.02 -0.08
N LEU A 47 7.81 -9.81 -0.24
CA LEU A 47 8.22 -8.88 -1.30
C LEU A 47 9.72 -8.58 -1.21
N LEU A 48 10.20 -8.19 -0.04
CA LEU A 48 11.61 -7.83 0.18
C LEU A 48 12.58 -9.04 0.12
N ALA A 49 12.05 -10.26 0.15
CA ALA A 49 12.82 -11.48 -0.04
C ALA A 49 12.98 -11.87 -1.53
N LEU A 50 12.26 -11.20 -2.43
CA LEU A 50 12.38 -11.47 -3.87
C LEU A 50 13.76 -11.07 -4.38
N GLU A 51 14.28 -11.88 -5.30
CA GLU A 51 15.44 -11.59 -6.13
C GLU A 51 15.01 -11.70 -7.58
N LEU A 52 14.96 -10.57 -8.27
CA LEU A 52 14.35 -10.44 -9.60
C LEU A 52 15.40 -9.96 -10.62
N PRO A 53 15.45 -10.52 -11.83
CA PRO A 53 16.35 -10.04 -12.86
C PRO A 53 15.88 -8.65 -13.36
N ASP A 54 16.84 -7.78 -13.66
CA ASP A 54 16.60 -6.59 -14.47
C ASP A 54 16.62 -6.95 -15.97
N ALA A 55 16.35 -5.95 -16.83
CA ALA A 55 16.32 -6.16 -18.28
C ALA A 55 17.68 -6.57 -18.91
N THR A 56 18.77 -6.52 -18.15
CA THR A 56 20.09 -7.04 -18.57
C THR A 56 20.32 -8.49 -18.13
N GLY A 57 19.42 -9.05 -17.34
CA GLY A 57 19.53 -10.38 -16.73
C GLY A 57 20.28 -10.38 -15.40
N LYS A 58 20.69 -9.22 -14.88
CA LYS A 58 21.34 -9.13 -13.58
C LYS A 58 20.29 -9.20 -12.46
N ASN A 59 20.47 -10.12 -11.52
CA ASN A 59 19.60 -10.24 -10.36
C ASN A 59 19.72 -9.05 -9.42
N GLN A 60 18.58 -8.55 -8.99
CA GLN A 60 18.40 -7.43 -8.06
C GLN A 60 17.65 -7.96 -6.82
N PRO A 61 18.32 -8.22 -5.71
CA PRO A 61 17.65 -8.57 -4.46
C PRO A 61 16.93 -7.35 -3.91
N LEU A 62 15.60 -7.42 -3.75
CA LEU A 62 14.82 -6.30 -3.23
C LEU A 62 15.20 -5.92 -1.79
N SER A 63 15.81 -6.86 -1.07
CA SER A 63 16.36 -6.65 0.28
C SER A 63 17.49 -5.62 0.34
N GLN A 64 18.18 -5.32 -0.78
CA GLN A 64 19.24 -4.31 -0.85
C GLN A 64 18.74 -2.90 -0.52
N TRP A 65 17.43 -2.66 -0.64
CA TRP A 65 16.80 -1.36 -0.37
C TRP A 65 16.14 -1.26 1.01
N LYS A 66 16.33 -2.27 1.88
CA LYS A 66 15.88 -2.18 3.27
C LYS A 66 16.50 -0.99 3.98
N GLY A 67 15.71 -0.35 4.85
CA GLY A 67 16.15 0.85 5.59
C GLY A 67 15.97 2.15 4.83
N GLN A 68 15.53 2.10 3.58
CA GLN A 68 15.12 3.27 2.79
C GLN A 68 13.59 3.36 2.74
N VAL A 69 13.06 4.54 2.41
CA VAL A 69 11.67 4.64 1.95
C VAL A 69 11.62 4.04 0.55
N LEU A 70 10.91 2.94 0.39
CA LEU A 70 10.89 2.19 -0.87
C LEU A 70 9.54 2.38 -1.58
N VAL A 71 9.57 2.92 -2.80
CA VAL A 71 8.43 3.01 -3.70
C VAL A 71 8.49 1.84 -4.67
N VAL A 72 7.54 0.92 -4.55
CA VAL A 72 7.41 -0.26 -5.42
C VAL A 72 6.23 -0.05 -6.34
N ASN A 73 6.48 0.03 -7.65
CA ASN A 73 5.44 0.20 -8.66
C ASN A 73 5.34 -1.06 -9.52
N PHE A 74 4.20 -1.73 -9.50
CA PHE A 74 3.88 -2.86 -10.38
C PHE A 74 3.27 -2.34 -11.66
N TRP A 75 3.83 -2.74 -12.78
CA TRP A 75 3.50 -2.19 -14.09
C TRP A 75 3.69 -3.20 -15.23
N ALA A 76 3.28 -2.80 -16.44
CA ALA A 76 3.56 -3.55 -17.67
C ALA A 76 3.67 -2.59 -18.86
N THR A 77 4.37 -3.01 -19.92
CA THR A 77 4.57 -2.18 -21.12
C THR A 77 3.27 -1.96 -21.89
N TRP A 78 2.34 -2.90 -21.81
CA TRP A 78 1.01 -2.82 -22.42
C TRP A 78 -0.03 -2.06 -21.58
N CYS A 79 0.36 -1.51 -20.40
CA CYS A 79 -0.52 -0.77 -19.51
C CYS A 79 -0.38 0.74 -19.76
N PRO A 80 -1.31 1.41 -20.50
CA PRO A 80 -1.19 2.82 -20.82
C PRO A 80 -1.11 3.75 -19.60
N PRO A 81 -1.95 3.58 -18.54
CA PRO A 81 -1.84 4.43 -17.36
C PRO A 81 -0.50 4.25 -16.61
N CYS A 82 0.07 3.03 -16.60
CA CYS A 82 1.40 2.79 -16.01
C CYS A 82 2.46 3.64 -16.72
N ARG A 83 2.51 3.58 -18.04
CA ARG A 83 3.47 4.34 -18.85
C ARG A 83 3.31 5.84 -18.68
N LYS A 84 2.09 6.30 -18.42
CA LYS A 84 1.79 7.74 -18.25
C LYS A 84 2.37 8.29 -16.94
N GLU A 85 2.41 7.52 -15.86
CA GLU A 85 2.93 7.98 -14.56
C GLU A 85 4.46 7.85 -14.44
N MET A 86 5.10 6.94 -15.18
CA MET A 86 6.53 6.64 -15.04
C MET A 86 7.48 7.84 -15.24
N PRO A 87 7.25 8.78 -16.18
CA PRO A 87 8.09 9.97 -16.29
C PRO A 87 8.09 10.84 -15.04
N ALA A 88 6.93 11.06 -14.41
CA ALA A 88 6.82 11.78 -13.15
C ALA A 88 7.53 11.02 -12.02
N PHE A 89 7.34 9.70 -11.93
CA PHE A 89 8.06 8.85 -10.97
C PHE A 89 9.58 8.93 -11.16
N SER A 90 10.04 8.97 -12.41
CA SER A 90 11.47 9.13 -12.73
C SER A 90 12.03 10.46 -12.23
N ALA A 91 11.34 11.57 -12.46
CA ALA A 91 11.73 12.88 -11.96
C ALA A 91 11.74 12.94 -10.42
N ILE A 92 10.69 12.39 -9.79
CA ILE A 92 10.59 12.36 -8.33
C ILE A 92 11.65 11.45 -7.72
N SER A 93 11.98 10.32 -8.35
CA SER A 93 13.03 9.41 -7.86
C SER A 93 14.39 10.11 -7.76
N GLN A 94 14.75 10.91 -8.76
CA GLN A 94 15.96 11.72 -8.73
C GLN A 94 15.92 12.81 -7.65
N LYS A 95 14.77 13.51 -7.52
CA LYS A 95 14.58 14.59 -6.52
C LYS A 95 14.71 14.08 -5.08
N TYR A 96 14.36 12.82 -4.82
CA TYR A 96 14.36 12.26 -3.47
C TYR A 96 15.49 11.25 -3.20
N ALA A 97 16.39 11.00 -4.16
CA ALA A 97 17.49 10.06 -4.02
C ALA A 97 18.37 10.35 -2.78
N ASP A 98 18.80 11.60 -2.61
CA ASP A 98 19.64 12.03 -1.49
C ASP A 98 18.89 12.09 -0.13
N ARG A 99 17.58 11.81 -0.15
CA ARG A 99 16.75 11.76 1.06
C ARG A 99 16.48 10.34 1.54
N GLY A 100 17.17 9.35 0.98
CA GLY A 100 17.00 7.94 1.32
C GLY A 100 15.66 7.37 0.83
N VAL A 101 15.20 7.81 -0.34
CA VAL A 101 14.04 7.25 -1.04
C VAL A 101 14.54 6.49 -2.28
N GLN A 102 14.13 5.25 -2.38
CA GLN A 102 14.42 4.38 -3.52
C GLN A 102 13.14 4.03 -4.27
N PHE A 103 13.21 4.00 -5.58
CA PHE A 103 12.13 3.51 -6.45
C PHE A 103 12.56 2.20 -7.11
N VAL A 104 11.59 1.32 -7.33
CA VAL A 104 11.72 0.12 -8.14
C VAL A 104 10.44 -0.14 -8.92
N GLY A 105 10.56 -0.35 -10.22
CA GLY A 105 9.46 -0.80 -11.07
C GLY A 105 9.51 -2.32 -11.23
N ILE A 106 8.50 -3.03 -10.77
CA ILE A 106 8.36 -4.48 -10.94
C ILE A 106 7.43 -4.73 -12.13
N SER A 107 8.01 -5.16 -13.24
CA SER A 107 7.23 -5.48 -14.45
C SER A 107 6.72 -6.91 -14.39
N ILE A 108 5.45 -7.10 -14.79
CA ILE A 108 4.86 -8.43 -15.02
C ILE A 108 4.86 -8.80 -16.51
N ASP A 109 5.64 -8.09 -17.32
CA ASP A 109 5.82 -8.31 -18.75
C ASP A 109 7.14 -9.06 -19.04
N THR A 110 7.37 -9.40 -20.30
CA THR A 110 8.58 -10.11 -20.72
C THR A 110 9.81 -9.19 -20.66
N ASP A 111 10.97 -9.78 -20.50
CA ASP A 111 12.27 -9.08 -20.51
C ASP A 111 12.51 -8.36 -21.85
N GLU A 112 12.10 -8.95 -22.96
CA GLU A 112 12.21 -8.34 -24.29
C GLU A 112 11.38 -7.06 -24.39
N ASN A 113 10.12 -7.09 -23.93
CA ASN A 113 9.25 -5.94 -23.95
C ASN A 113 9.77 -4.82 -23.05
N VAL A 114 10.26 -5.17 -21.85
CA VAL A 114 10.85 -4.20 -20.91
C VAL A 114 12.11 -3.55 -21.50
N ARG A 115 13.00 -4.33 -22.13
CA ARG A 115 14.18 -3.79 -22.84
C ARG A 115 13.80 -2.81 -23.94
N LYS A 116 12.83 -3.18 -24.80
CA LYS A 116 12.33 -2.29 -25.86
C LYS A 116 11.74 -1.00 -25.27
N PHE A 117 10.99 -1.11 -24.21
CA PHE A 117 10.43 0.05 -23.51
C PHE A 117 11.54 0.97 -22.98
N GLN A 118 12.53 0.44 -22.26
CA GLN A 118 13.64 1.22 -21.70
C GLN A 118 14.48 1.94 -22.76
N ALA A 119 14.63 1.33 -23.95
CA ALA A 119 15.35 1.94 -25.06
C ALA A 119 14.67 3.21 -25.60
N THR A 120 13.35 3.32 -25.46
CA THR A 120 12.56 4.47 -25.95
C THR A 120 12.08 5.40 -24.82
N THR A 121 12.01 4.90 -23.61
CA THR A 121 11.50 5.62 -22.44
C THR A 121 12.40 5.35 -21.24
N PRO A 122 13.57 5.99 -21.17
CA PRO A 122 14.48 5.81 -20.05
C PRO A 122 13.88 6.33 -18.75
N VAL A 123 14.01 5.56 -17.67
CA VAL A 123 13.63 5.96 -16.31
C VAL A 123 14.85 5.93 -15.39
N ALA A 124 14.85 6.75 -14.35
CA ALA A 124 16.00 6.95 -13.46
C ALA A 124 16.06 5.96 -12.29
N TYR A 125 15.24 4.91 -12.30
CA TYR A 125 15.19 3.91 -11.24
C TYR A 125 15.21 2.49 -11.83
N PRO A 126 15.62 1.48 -11.05
CA PRO A 126 15.67 0.09 -11.50
C PRO A 126 14.30 -0.43 -11.95
N LEU A 127 14.30 -1.11 -13.11
CA LEU A 127 13.17 -1.91 -13.58
C LEU A 127 13.57 -3.38 -13.50
N VAL A 128 12.79 -4.16 -12.77
CA VAL A 128 12.99 -5.60 -12.60
C VAL A 128 11.79 -6.37 -13.15
N ILE A 129 12.00 -7.61 -13.50
CA ILE A 129 11.02 -8.45 -14.18
C ILE A 129 10.58 -9.56 -13.24
N ALA A 130 9.29 -9.62 -12.97
CA ALA A 130 8.70 -10.60 -12.08
C ALA A 130 8.03 -11.73 -12.86
N PRO A 131 8.14 -12.98 -12.39
CA PRO A 131 7.34 -14.07 -12.92
C PRO A 131 5.86 -13.85 -12.61
N PRO A 132 4.92 -14.45 -13.37
CA PRO A 132 3.49 -14.31 -13.14
C PRO A 132 3.03 -14.67 -11.72
N SER A 133 3.77 -15.54 -11.02
CA SER A 133 3.48 -15.93 -9.63
C SER A 133 3.56 -14.76 -8.63
N VAL A 134 4.25 -13.67 -8.97
CA VAL A 134 4.32 -12.46 -8.11
C VAL A 134 3.00 -11.70 -8.12
N VAL A 135 2.12 -11.90 -9.11
CA VAL A 135 0.80 -11.27 -9.15
C VAL A 135 -0.04 -11.64 -7.93
N SER A 136 0.00 -12.91 -7.48
CA SER A 136 -0.71 -13.33 -6.27
C SER A 136 -0.17 -12.66 -5.00
N LEU A 137 1.11 -12.31 -4.95
CA LEU A 137 1.66 -11.54 -3.83
C LEU A 137 1.06 -10.13 -3.77
N THR A 138 0.69 -9.54 -4.92
CA THR A 138 0.08 -8.21 -4.92
C THR A 138 -1.29 -8.19 -4.21
N GLU A 139 -2.04 -9.30 -4.21
CA GLU A 139 -3.29 -9.42 -3.45
C GLU A 139 -3.02 -9.30 -1.95
N GLU A 140 -2.00 -10.01 -1.45
CA GLU A 140 -1.60 -9.95 -0.04
C GLU A 140 -1.10 -8.54 0.33
N LEU A 141 -0.58 -7.77 -0.64
CA LEU A 141 -0.12 -6.40 -0.50
C LEU A 141 -1.23 -5.35 -0.61
N GLY A 142 -2.49 -5.77 -0.83
CA GLY A 142 -3.66 -4.88 -0.88
C GLY A 142 -4.23 -4.65 -2.28
N ASN A 143 -3.71 -5.35 -3.33
CA ASN A 143 -4.24 -5.28 -4.69
C ASN A 143 -5.17 -6.48 -4.99
N GLY A 144 -6.25 -6.60 -4.24
CA GLY A 144 -7.22 -7.70 -4.43
C GLY A 144 -7.87 -7.75 -5.82
N ALA A 145 -7.85 -6.64 -6.56
CA ALA A 145 -8.32 -6.58 -7.94
C ALA A 145 -7.27 -7.00 -8.98
N GLN A 146 -6.02 -7.23 -8.57
CA GLN A 146 -4.87 -7.51 -9.45
C GLN A 146 -4.72 -6.48 -10.59
N ALA A 147 -5.13 -5.24 -10.33
CA ALA A 147 -5.14 -4.17 -11.31
C ALA A 147 -3.76 -3.49 -11.44
N LEU A 148 -3.50 -2.88 -12.59
CA LEU A 148 -2.32 -2.05 -12.86
C LEU A 148 -2.73 -0.62 -13.26
N PRO A 149 -1.89 0.37 -12.91
CA PRO A 149 -0.71 0.26 -12.05
C PRO A 149 -1.08 -0.03 -10.60
N PHE A 150 -0.14 -0.59 -9.86
CA PHE A 150 -0.26 -0.76 -8.42
C PHE A 150 0.99 -0.25 -7.74
N THR A 151 0.85 0.66 -6.78
CA THR A 151 1.99 1.27 -6.08
C THR A 151 1.90 1.04 -4.58
N LEU A 152 2.99 0.55 -4.01
CA LEU A 152 3.21 0.38 -2.59
C LEU A 152 4.34 1.28 -2.14
N ILE A 153 4.18 2.02 -1.04
CA ILE A 153 5.27 2.75 -0.39
C ILE A 153 5.52 2.14 0.98
N ILE A 154 6.76 1.74 1.22
CA ILE A 154 7.22 1.11 2.46
C ILE A 154 8.16 2.10 3.17
N ASP A 155 7.97 2.32 4.46
CA ASP A 155 8.83 3.18 5.27
C ASP A 155 10.17 2.51 5.61
N ARG A 156 11.11 3.25 6.23
CA ARG A 156 12.43 2.74 6.61
C ARG A 156 12.40 1.55 7.58
N ARG A 157 11.30 1.37 8.32
CA ARG A 157 11.10 0.28 9.28
C ARG A 157 10.44 -0.94 8.66
N GLY A 158 10.07 -0.86 7.37
CA GLY A 158 9.37 -1.92 6.65
C GLY A 158 7.85 -1.89 6.85
N ALA A 159 7.29 -0.81 7.41
CA ALA A 159 5.86 -0.65 7.51
C ALA A 159 5.28 -0.03 6.23
N VAL A 160 4.05 -0.42 5.89
CA VAL A 160 3.36 0.12 4.72
C VAL A 160 2.89 1.54 5.00
N GLY A 161 3.39 2.49 4.22
CA GLY A 161 3.02 3.90 4.28
C GLY A 161 1.90 4.28 3.33
N LEU A 162 1.79 3.58 2.17
CA LEU A 162 0.73 3.81 1.19
C LEU A 162 0.51 2.56 0.34
N VAL A 163 -0.76 2.27 0.06
CA VAL A 163 -1.21 1.31 -0.96
C VAL A 163 -2.08 2.06 -1.96
N LYS A 164 -1.76 1.94 -3.26
CA LYS A 164 -2.52 2.58 -4.33
C LYS A 164 -2.79 1.60 -5.45
N VAL A 165 -4.03 1.29 -5.68
CA VAL A 165 -4.53 0.58 -6.87
C VAL A 165 -4.96 1.62 -7.90
N GLY A 166 -4.47 1.51 -9.13
CA GLY A 166 -4.64 2.54 -10.16
C GLY A 166 -3.59 3.65 -10.08
N THR A 167 -3.74 4.67 -10.91
CA THR A 167 -2.77 5.76 -11.07
C THR A 167 -2.56 6.55 -9.77
N LEU A 168 -1.30 6.76 -9.43
CA LEU A 168 -0.88 7.62 -8.32
C LEU A 168 -0.43 8.97 -8.88
N SER A 169 -1.10 10.05 -8.46
CA SER A 169 -0.73 11.39 -8.90
C SER A 169 0.61 11.83 -8.32
N GLU A 170 1.34 12.66 -9.08
CA GLU A 170 2.60 13.27 -8.65
C GLU A 170 2.46 13.99 -7.30
N GLN A 171 1.40 14.78 -7.14
CA GLN A 171 1.13 15.53 -5.89
C GLN A 171 0.90 14.59 -4.69
N GLU A 172 0.17 13.49 -4.88
CA GLU A 172 -0.09 12.51 -3.82
C GLU A 172 1.19 11.78 -3.43
N LEU A 173 1.98 11.37 -4.43
CA LEU A 173 3.27 10.73 -4.24
C LEU A 173 4.24 11.64 -3.48
N GLU A 174 4.45 12.88 -3.95
CA GLU A 174 5.36 13.83 -3.30
C GLU A 174 4.94 14.15 -1.86
N ARG A 175 3.65 14.35 -1.61
CA ARG A 175 3.14 14.58 -0.24
C ARG A 175 3.51 13.42 0.68
N LYS A 176 3.29 12.16 0.21
CA LYS A 176 3.60 10.98 1.02
C LYS A 176 5.10 10.80 1.23
N LEU A 177 5.91 11.03 0.22
CA LEU A 177 7.37 10.97 0.35
C LEU A 177 7.92 12.05 1.28
N ALA A 178 7.37 13.27 1.22
CA ALA A 178 7.75 14.35 2.14
C ALA A 178 7.40 14.03 3.60
N GLU A 179 6.33 13.28 3.85
CA GLU A 179 5.98 12.78 5.18
C GLU A 179 6.99 11.72 5.65
N LEU A 180 7.23 10.67 4.85
CA LEU A 180 8.04 9.52 5.22
C LEU A 180 9.55 9.77 5.22
N SER A 181 10.03 10.76 4.46
CA SER A 181 11.46 11.08 4.41
C SER A 181 11.96 11.93 5.58
N ARG A 182 11.03 12.46 6.40
CA ARG A 182 11.35 13.24 7.62
C ARG A 182 11.41 12.39 8.90
N SER A 183 10.90 11.18 8.85
CA SER A 183 10.82 10.25 9.99
C SER A 183 12.05 9.35 10.12
#